data_1d0b0f072e550a02ba00878ca81c06f9
#
_entry.id   1d0b0f072e550a02ba00878ca81c06f9
#
_cell.length_a   1.000
_cell.length_b   1.000
_cell.length_c   1.000
_cell.angle_alpha   90.00
_cell.angle_beta   90.00
_cell.angle_gamma   90.00
#
_symmetry.space_group_name_H-M   'P 1'
#
loop_
_entity.id
_entity.type
_entity.pdbx_description
1 polymer ?
#
loop_
_entity_poly.entity_id
_entity_poly.type
_entity_poly.pdbx_seq_one_letter_code
_entity_poly.pdbx_strand_id
1 'polypeptide(L)'
;MNYLTKILNATVYDVAVETPLEEATALSRKFGCRFLLKREDLQSVHSFKLRGAYNKMSQLPKAVLEKGVLAASAGNHAQGAQCRKRSGGSLR
;
A
#
# COMPACT_ATOMS: atom_id res chain seq x y z
N MET A 1 20.18 -2.91 -11.34
CA MET A 1 18.87 -2.28 -11.10
C MET A 1 18.96 -1.39 -9.87
N ASN A 2 18.56 -0.14 -9.96
CA ASN A 2 18.65 0.78 -8.83
C ASN A 2 17.29 0.83 -8.08
N TYR A 3 17.18 0.07 -7.01
CA TYR A 3 15.96 0.03 -6.20
C TYR A 3 15.67 1.36 -5.52
N LEU A 4 16.70 2.08 -5.07
CA LEU A 4 16.50 3.37 -4.42
C LEU A 4 15.80 4.36 -5.36
N THR A 5 16.25 4.47 -6.61
CA THR A 5 15.61 5.33 -7.60
C THR A 5 14.16 4.93 -7.84
N LYS A 6 13.88 3.62 -7.93
CA LYS A 6 12.51 3.13 -8.11
C LYS A 6 11.63 3.48 -6.92
N ILE A 7 12.13 3.34 -5.70
CA ILE A 7 11.39 3.69 -4.49
C ILE A 7 11.08 5.17 -4.45
N LEU A 8 12.07 6.02 -4.73
CA LEU A 8 11.89 7.47 -4.70
C LEU A 8 10.91 7.97 -5.77
N ASN A 9 10.83 7.29 -6.91
CA ASN A 9 9.93 7.67 -8.00
C ASN A 9 8.56 6.99 -7.93
N ALA A 10 8.35 6.10 -6.97
CA ALA A 10 7.06 5.45 -6.80
C ALA A 10 6.01 6.44 -6.30
N THR A 11 4.78 6.26 -6.75
CA THR A 11 3.67 7.19 -6.47
C THR A 11 2.70 6.66 -5.42
N VAL A 12 3.19 5.82 -4.49
CA VAL A 12 2.34 5.15 -3.50
C VAL A 12 1.60 6.15 -2.59
N TYR A 13 2.19 7.31 -2.31
CA TYR A 13 1.56 8.30 -1.44
C TYR A 13 0.44 9.11 -2.11
N ASP A 14 0.10 8.81 -3.36
CA ASP A 14 -1.15 9.30 -3.94
C ASP A 14 -2.36 8.78 -3.16
N VAL A 15 -2.27 7.58 -2.58
CA VAL A 15 -3.35 6.94 -1.82
C VAL A 15 -2.92 6.46 -0.43
N ALA A 16 -1.64 6.13 -0.23
CA ALA A 16 -1.14 5.65 1.04
C ALA A 16 -0.86 6.82 1.98
N VAL A 17 -1.16 6.61 3.25
CA VAL A 17 -0.77 7.52 4.32
C VAL A 17 0.63 7.15 4.78
N GLU A 18 1.46 8.15 5.06
CA GLU A 18 2.74 7.93 5.72
C GLU A 18 2.47 7.64 7.19
N THR A 19 2.36 6.34 7.51
CA THR A 19 1.97 5.90 8.84
C THR A 19 3.10 6.04 9.85
N PRO A 20 2.79 6.25 11.14
CA PRO A 20 3.82 6.36 12.16
C PRO A 20 4.54 5.06 12.43
N LEU A 21 5.77 5.20 12.94
CA LEU A 21 6.53 4.11 13.53
C LEU A 21 6.44 4.28 15.05
N GLU A 22 5.73 3.39 15.73
CA GLU A 22 5.44 3.50 17.15
C GLU A 22 6.10 2.38 17.96
N GLU A 23 6.51 2.69 19.19
CA GLU A 23 7.01 1.67 20.10
C GLU A 23 5.87 0.95 20.77
N ALA A 24 5.89 -0.38 20.71
CA ALA A 24 4.97 -1.25 21.44
C ALA A 24 5.53 -1.46 22.85
N THR A 25 5.15 -0.61 23.79
CA THR A 25 5.76 -0.57 25.13
C THR A 25 5.56 -1.86 25.91
N ALA A 26 4.37 -2.45 25.86
CA ALA A 26 4.09 -3.71 26.57
C ALA A 26 4.94 -4.87 26.06
N LEU A 27 5.05 -5.02 24.75
CA LEU A 27 5.89 -6.05 24.12
C LEU A 27 7.37 -5.79 24.39
N SER A 28 7.78 -4.54 24.35
CA SER A 28 9.16 -4.16 24.63
C SER A 28 9.59 -4.56 26.05
N ARG A 29 8.73 -4.33 27.04
CA ARG A 29 8.97 -4.74 28.42
C ARG A 29 9.00 -6.25 28.56
N LYS A 30 8.06 -6.94 27.93
CA LYS A 30 7.93 -8.39 28.05
C LYS A 30 9.17 -9.13 27.53
N PHE A 31 9.73 -8.68 26.43
CA PHE A 31 10.84 -9.36 25.76
C PHE A 31 12.21 -8.70 25.99
N GLY A 32 12.26 -7.61 26.75
CA GLY A 32 13.52 -6.94 27.08
C GLY A 32 14.22 -6.33 25.88
N CYS A 33 13.50 -5.98 24.82
CA CYS A 33 14.04 -5.32 23.64
C CYS A 33 13.03 -4.32 23.10
N ARG A 34 13.48 -3.48 22.21
CA ARG A 34 12.64 -2.42 21.65
C ARG A 34 11.87 -2.94 20.45
N PHE A 35 10.54 -3.07 20.60
CA PHE A 35 9.63 -3.43 19.51
C PHE A 35 9.04 -2.17 18.89
N LEU A 36 9.25 -1.98 17.60
CA LEU A 36 8.70 -0.86 16.84
C LEU A 36 7.69 -1.39 15.83
N LEU A 37 6.53 -0.74 15.78
CA LEU A 37 5.45 -1.10 14.87
C LEU A 37 5.30 -0.04 13.79
N LYS A 38 5.44 -0.43 12.54
CA LYS A 38 5.05 0.40 11.40
C LYS A 38 3.54 0.24 11.22
N ARG A 39 2.79 1.27 11.56
CA ARG A 39 1.33 1.21 11.73
C ARG A 39 0.57 1.19 10.42
N GLU A 40 0.75 0.16 9.60
CA GLU A 40 0.04 0.02 8.32
C GLU A 40 -1.44 -0.35 8.48
N ASP A 41 -1.86 -0.72 9.67
CA ASP A 41 -3.28 -0.84 10.03
C ASP A 41 -4.02 0.51 9.96
N LEU A 42 -3.29 1.63 9.98
CA LEU A 42 -3.86 2.98 9.85
C LEU A 42 -4.05 3.42 8.39
N GLN A 43 -3.67 2.59 7.42
CA GLN A 43 -4.03 2.85 6.03
C GLN A 43 -5.56 2.74 5.85
N SER A 44 -6.09 3.37 4.80
CA SER A 44 -7.53 3.37 4.53
C SER A 44 -8.13 1.96 4.37
N VAL A 45 -7.32 1.00 3.93
CA VAL A 45 -7.71 -0.41 3.80
C VAL A 45 -7.14 -1.28 4.92
N HIS A 46 -6.57 -0.67 5.95
CA HIS A 46 -6.07 -1.31 7.17
C HIS A 46 -4.94 -2.32 6.94
N SER A 47 -4.18 -2.18 5.86
CA SER A 47 -3.10 -3.10 5.52
C SER A 47 -2.07 -2.44 4.61
N PHE A 48 -0.84 -2.98 4.62
CA PHE A 48 0.24 -2.50 3.76
C PHE A 48 0.02 -2.84 2.27
N LYS A 49 -0.88 -3.75 1.96
CA LYS A 49 -1.09 -4.22 0.57
C LYS A 49 -1.56 -3.12 -0.37
N LEU A 50 -2.14 -2.05 0.17
CA LEU A 50 -2.48 -0.86 -0.59
C LEU A 50 -1.27 -0.32 -1.37
N ARG A 51 -0.08 -0.29 -0.76
CA ARG A 51 1.13 0.23 -1.38
C ARG A 51 1.48 -0.51 -2.66
N GLY A 52 1.58 -1.84 -2.58
CA GLY A 52 1.93 -2.67 -3.73
C GLY A 52 0.86 -2.65 -4.82
N ALA A 53 -0.40 -2.77 -4.44
CA ALA A 53 -1.50 -2.77 -5.40
C ALA A 53 -1.57 -1.46 -6.18
N TYR A 54 -1.55 -0.32 -5.50
CA TYR A 54 -1.59 0.98 -6.16
C TYR A 54 -0.36 1.22 -7.01
N ASN A 55 0.85 0.92 -6.47
CA ASN A 55 2.09 1.13 -7.19
C ASN A 55 2.13 0.33 -8.50
N LYS A 56 1.70 -0.93 -8.46
CA LYS A 56 1.65 -1.76 -9.66
C LYS A 56 0.68 -1.18 -10.69
N MET A 57 -0.51 -0.82 -10.26
CA MET A 57 -1.55 -0.34 -11.17
C MET A 57 -1.24 1.03 -11.73
N SER A 58 -0.62 1.93 -10.96
CA SER A 58 -0.27 3.27 -11.40
C SER A 58 0.81 3.26 -12.49
N GLN A 59 1.57 2.17 -12.59
CA GLN A 59 2.62 2.01 -13.59
C GLN A 59 2.15 1.32 -14.87
N LEU A 60 0.90 0.84 -14.91
CA LEU A 60 0.36 0.19 -16.09
C LEU A 60 0.01 1.22 -17.17
N PRO A 61 0.23 0.88 -18.46
CA PRO A 61 -0.19 1.75 -19.55
C PRO A 61 -1.72 1.98 -19.53
N LYS A 62 -2.13 3.15 -19.96
CA LYS A 62 -3.56 3.51 -19.99
C LYS A 62 -4.40 2.50 -20.77
N ALA A 63 -3.89 2.03 -21.92
CA ALA A 63 -4.59 1.05 -22.74
C ALA A 63 -4.84 -0.26 -22.00
N VAL A 64 -3.93 -0.67 -21.12
CA VAL A 64 -4.09 -1.86 -20.27
C VAL A 64 -5.13 -1.61 -19.18
N LEU A 65 -5.09 -0.44 -18.54
CA LEU A 65 -6.04 -0.07 -17.50
C LEU A 65 -7.48 0.04 -18.03
N GLU A 66 -7.65 0.47 -19.27
CA GLU A 66 -8.97 0.58 -19.89
C GLU A 66 -9.66 -0.78 -20.06
N LYS A 67 -8.89 -1.85 -20.15
CA LYS A 67 -9.41 -3.22 -20.19
C LYS A 67 -9.91 -3.71 -18.83
N GLY A 68 -9.61 -2.97 -17.78
CA GLY A 68 -9.95 -3.33 -16.41
C GLY A 68 -8.89 -4.19 -15.76
N VAL A 69 -9.10 -4.50 -14.49
CA VAL A 69 -8.19 -5.31 -13.69
C VAL A 69 -8.95 -6.36 -12.92
N LEU A 70 -8.30 -7.49 -12.71
CA LEU A 70 -8.83 -8.60 -11.94
C LEU A 70 -7.91 -8.87 -10.74
N ALA A 71 -8.50 -9.02 -9.58
CA ALA A 71 -7.77 -9.38 -8.38
C ALA A 71 -8.42 -10.61 -7.73
N ALA A 72 -7.58 -11.58 -7.33
CA ALA A 72 -8.01 -12.73 -6.57
C ALA A 72 -7.37 -12.67 -5.19
N SER A 73 -8.16 -12.36 -4.17
CA SER A 73 -7.64 -12.21 -2.82
C SER A 73 -8.73 -12.41 -1.77
N ALA A 74 -8.31 -12.58 -0.51
CA ALA A 74 -9.22 -12.68 0.61
C ALA A 74 -9.79 -11.33 1.09
N GLY A 75 -9.33 -10.20 0.51
CA GLY A 75 -9.88 -8.88 0.86
C GLY A 75 -8.91 -7.71 0.70
N ASN A 76 -7.84 -7.65 1.47
CA ASN A 76 -6.99 -6.45 1.55
C ASN A 76 -6.35 -6.04 0.23
N HIS A 77 -5.86 -7.00 -0.57
CA HIS A 77 -5.28 -6.70 -1.87
C HIS A 77 -6.33 -6.17 -2.84
N ALA A 78 -7.50 -6.77 -2.85
CA ALA A 78 -8.62 -6.33 -3.67
C ALA A 78 -9.05 -4.91 -3.27
N GLN A 79 -9.05 -4.58 -1.98
CA GLN A 79 -9.32 -3.22 -1.51
C GLN A 79 -8.26 -2.22 -1.99
N GLY A 80 -6.99 -2.62 -2.03
CA GLY A 80 -5.92 -1.79 -2.58
C GLY A 80 -6.13 -1.48 -4.06
N ALA A 81 -6.54 -2.47 -4.84
CA ALA A 81 -6.89 -2.29 -6.25
C ALA A 81 -8.11 -1.37 -6.41
N GLN A 82 -9.09 -1.47 -5.52
CA GLN A 82 -10.26 -0.60 -5.50
C GLN A 82 -9.87 0.85 -5.21
N CYS A 83 -8.90 1.09 -4.34
CA CYS A 83 -8.39 2.44 -4.08
C CYS A 83 -7.80 3.08 -5.35
N ARG A 84 -7.06 2.29 -6.15
CA ARG A 84 -6.54 2.80 -7.43
C ARG A 84 -7.68 3.21 -8.38
N LYS A 85 -8.72 2.40 -8.43
CA LYS A 85 -9.90 2.71 -9.23
C LYS A 85 -10.49 4.06 -8.84
N ARG A 86 -10.68 4.30 -7.54
CA ARG A 86 -11.22 5.56 -7.03
C ARG A 86 -10.31 6.74 -7.35
N SER A 87 -9.01 6.61 -7.13
CA SER A 87 -8.04 7.66 -7.39
C SER A 87 -7.91 7.97 -8.88
N GLY A 88 -7.93 6.94 -9.71
CA GLY A 88 -7.80 7.10 -11.16
C GLY A 88 -9.04 7.65 -11.85
N GLY A 89 -10.20 7.55 -11.22
CA GLY A 89 -11.46 8.13 -11.69
C GLY A 89 -12.10 7.47 -12.90
N SER A 90 -11.41 6.60 -13.62
CA SER A 90 -11.86 6.07 -14.90
C SER A 90 -11.89 4.54 -14.99
N LEU A 91 -11.55 3.85 -13.94
CA LEU A 91 -11.59 2.38 -13.94
C LEU A 91 -13.01 1.88 -13.71
N ARG A 92 -13.32 0.80 -14.38
CA ARG A 92 -14.63 0.17 -14.33
C ARG A 92 -14.57 -1.28 -13.89
#